data_3f63fa2fefc6a71bdc246cede764d26c
#
_entry.id   3f63fa2fefc6a71bdc246cede764d26c
#
_cell.length_a   1.000
_cell.length_b   1.000
_cell.length_c   1.000
_cell.angle_alpha   90.00
_cell.angle_beta   90.00
_cell.angle_gamma   90.00
#
_symmetry.space_group_name_H-M   'P 1'
#
loop_
_entity.id
_entity.type
_entity.pdbx_description
1 polymer ?
#
loop_
_entity_poly.entity_id
_entity_poly.type
_entity_poly.pdbx_seq_one_letter_code
_entity_poly.pdbx_strand_id
1 'polypeptide(L)'
;MQNNILEIDITNDNIEKVVKKTKTITKKCDKKNLILKFNIKEKINDDILLRDIKSIEKAINLKTKEERYNYIYDTVCKYLDDRIINENYCEFKDDVCIKFREEDPSHKNGCCEYIDRGKCKYLIDSVCTMKTCMACKLFTCKYLYKHKGIRQRVNDYALIKYFFNNNQKYILECSFWTPKEIVMKRLLANNYNVK
;
A
#
# COMPACT_ATOMS: atom_id res chain seq x y z
N MET A 1 35.26 0.17 -7.72
CA MET A 1 34.49 -1.06 -7.52
C MET A 1 33.40 -1.13 -8.60
N GLN A 2 33.44 -2.12 -9.48
CA GLN A 2 32.37 -2.32 -10.46
C GLN A 2 31.10 -2.69 -9.68
N ASN A 3 30.08 -1.83 -9.74
CA ASN A 3 28.78 -2.17 -9.19
C ASN A 3 28.21 -3.33 -10.03
N ASN A 4 28.01 -4.49 -9.42
CA ASN A 4 27.38 -5.61 -10.07
C ASN A 4 25.91 -5.25 -10.32
N ILE A 5 25.52 -5.05 -11.58
CA ILE A 5 24.16 -4.69 -11.98
C ILE A 5 23.43 -5.95 -12.47
N LEU A 6 22.22 -6.15 -12.01
CA LEU A 6 21.27 -7.11 -12.57
C LEU A 6 20.31 -6.37 -13.51
N GLU A 7 20.54 -6.47 -14.80
CA GLU A 7 19.64 -5.90 -15.79
C GLU A 7 18.55 -6.91 -16.19
N ILE A 8 17.32 -6.44 -16.31
CA ILE A 8 16.17 -7.23 -16.76
C ILE A 8 15.39 -6.39 -17.76
N ASP A 9 15.26 -6.89 -18.97
CA ASP A 9 14.48 -6.26 -20.02
C ASP A 9 12.98 -6.46 -19.76
N ILE A 10 12.21 -5.38 -19.91
CA ILE A 10 10.76 -5.33 -19.64
C ILE A 10 10.01 -5.06 -20.94
N THR A 11 9.07 -5.93 -21.24
CA THR A 11 8.13 -5.84 -22.36
C THR A 11 6.71 -6.10 -21.86
N ASN A 12 5.68 -5.81 -22.67
CA ASN A 12 4.30 -6.14 -22.35
C ASN A 12 4.10 -7.64 -22.07
N ASP A 13 4.84 -8.52 -22.78
CA ASP A 13 4.72 -9.99 -22.67
C ASP A 13 5.29 -10.55 -21.36
N ASN A 14 6.26 -9.85 -20.74
CA ASN A 14 6.97 -10.38 -19.57
C ASN A 14 6.75 -9.62 -18.28
N ILE A 15 6.24 -8.37 -18.31
CA ILE A 15 6.15 -7.49 -17.16
C ILE A 15 5.41 -8.13 -15.99
N GLU A 16 4.28 -8.78 -16.23
CA GLU A 16 3.51 -9.46 -15.20
C GLU A 16 4.31 -10.62 -14.56
N LYS A 17 5.04 -11.39 -15.36
CA LYS A 17 5.91 -12.48 -14.87
C LYS A 17 7.05 -11.94 -14.00
N VAL A 18 7.62 -10.79 -14.39
CA VAL A 18 8.69 -10.13 -13.63
C VAL A 18 8.16 -9.63 -12.30
N VAL A 19 7.00 -8.96 -12.27
CA VAL A 19 6.33 -8.55 -11.04
C VAL A 19 6.08 -9.75 -10.11
N LYS A 20 5.57 -10.87 -10.63
CA LYS A 20 5.37 -12.10 -9.84
C LYS A 20 6.67 -12.69 -9.27
N LYS A 21 7.82 -12.45 -9.92
CA LYS A 21 9.15 -12.91 -9.47
C LYS A 21 9.86 -11.93 -8.53
N THR A 22 9.24 -10.82 -8.13
CA THR A 22 9.85 -9.78 -7.28
C THR A 22 10.56 -10.36 -6.06
N LYS A 23 9.92 -11.27 -5.31
CA LYS A 23 10.52 -11.91 -4.13
C LYS A 23 11.83 -12.65 -4.43
N THR A 24 11.88 -13.35 -5.56
CA THR A 24 13.07 -14.09 -6.00
C THR A 24 14.18 -13.13 -6.45
N ILE A 25 13.81 -12.07 -7.18
CA ILE A 25 14.73 -11.03 -7.64
C ILE A 25 15.34 -10.31 -6.42
N THR A 26 14.50 -9.90 -5.45
CA THR A 26 14.95 -9.26 -4.21
C THR A 26 15.98 -10.12 -3.48
N LYS A 27 15.67 -11.40 -3.26
CA LYS A 27 16.61 -12.33 -2.60
C LYS A 27 17.94 -12.46 -3.34
N LYS A 28 17.90 -12.47 -4.68
CA LYS A 28 19.12 -12.54 -5.51
C LYS A 28 19.95 -11.26 -5.37
N CYS A 29 19.31 -10.10 -5.42
CA CYS A 29 19.97 -8.80 -5.26
C CYS A 29 20.57 -8.65 -3.88
N ASP A 30 19.82 -8.94 -2.82
CA ASP A 30 20.28 -8.83 -1.43
C ASP A 30 21.47 -9.81 -1.17
N LYS A 31 21.38 -11.07 -1.63
CA LYS A 31 22.44 -12.08 -1.42
C LYS A 31 23.76 -11.73 -2.12
N LYS A 32 23.67 -11.13 -3.32
CA LYS A 32 24.84 -10.86 -4.15
C LYS A 32 25.24 -9.37 -4.17
N ASN A 33 24.58 -8.55 -3.38
CA ASN A 33 24.75 -7.08 -3.37
C ASN A 33 24.70 -6.48 -4.78
N LEU A 34 23.61 -6.81 -5.53
CA LEU A 34 23.39 -6.33 -6.89
C LEU A 34 22.48 -5.10 -6.88
N ILE A 35 22.74 -4.17 -7.79
CA ILE A 35 21.83 -3.09 -8.15
C ILE A 35 20.88 -3.64 -9.24
N LEU A 36 19.58 -3.55 -9.02
CA LEU A 36 18.58 -3.92 -10.03
C LEU A 36 18.35 -2.76 -10.99
N LYS A 37 18.27 -3.07 -12.29
CA LYS A 37 17.87 -2.12 -13.32
C LYS A 37 16.87 -2.80 -14.25
N PHE A 38 15.68 -2.22 -14.38
CA PHE A 38 14.70 -2.60 -15.38
C PHE A 38 14.85 -1.75 -16.64
N ASN A 39 15.14 -2.38 -17.75
CA ASN A 39 15.24 -1.72 -19.06
C ASN A 39 13.90 -1.87 -19.80
N ILE A 40 13.09 -0.81 -19.81
CA ILE A 40 11.80 -0.80 -20.53
C ILE A 40 12.10 -0.69 -22.02
N LYS A 41 11.77 -1.74 -22.79
CA LYS A 41 12.12 -1.87 -24.22
C LYS A 41 11.05 -1.33 -25.16
N GLU A 42 9.84 -1.12 -24.66
CA GLU A 42 8.70 -0.63 -25.45
C GLU A 42 7.71 0.12 -24.57
N LYS A 43 6.72 0.77 -25.18
CA LYS A 43 5.63 1.40 -24.42
C LYS A 43 4.82 0.31 -23.71
N ILE A 44 4.77 0.39 -22.39
CA ILE A 44 3.95 -0.52 -21.58
C ILE A 44 2.50 -0.02 -21.60
N ASN A 45 1.58 -0.94 -21.95
CA ASN A 45 0.16 -0.63 -22.08
C ASN A 45 -0.60 -0.59 -20.74
N ASP A 46 -0.06 -1.25 -19.69
CA ASP A 46 -0.65 -1.30 -18.35
C ASP A 46 0.10 -0.33 -17.42
N ASP A 47 -0.53 0.80 -17.12
CA ASP A 47 0.02 1.85 -16.27
C ASP A 47 0.24 1.37 -14.83
N ILE A 48 -0.58 0.42 -14.34
CA ILE A 48 -0.43 -0.13 -12.99
C ILE A 48 0.82 -1.00 -12.92
N LEU A 49 1.01 -1.89 -13.90
CA LEU A 49 2.21 -2.73 -13.97
C LEU A 49 3.48 -1.89 -14.18
N LEU A 50 3.41 -0.85 -15.02
CA LEU A 50 4.53 0.08 -15.22
C LEU A 50 4.92 0.81 -13.92
N ARG A 51 3.91 1.30 -13.18
CA ARG A 51 4.11 1.93 -11.88
C ARG A 51 4.73 0.94 -10.88
N ASP A 52 4.21 -0.28 -10.83
CA ASP A 52 4.67 -1.32 -9.90
C ASP A 52 6.13 -1.71 -10.19
N ILE A 53 6.52 -1.91 -11.45
CA ILE A 53 7.90 -2.21 -11.84
C ILE A 53 8.86 -1.10 -11.38
N LYS A 54 8.56 0.16 -11.66
CA LYS A 54 9.39 1.30 -11.24
C LYS A 54 9.55 1.37 -9.71
N SER A 55 8.46 1.10 -9.00
CA SER A 55 8.47 1.13 -7.53
C SER A 55 9.20 -0.08 -6.93
N ILE A 56 9.09 -1.25 -7.54
CA ILE A 56 9.83 -2.46 -7.16
C ILE A 56 11.33 -2.24 -7.34
N GLU A 57 11.77 -1.71 -8.49
CA GLU A 57 13.18 -1.39 -8.74
C GLU A 57 13.74 -0.48 -7.65
N LYS A 58 13.03 0.62 -7.36
CA LYS A 58 13.45 1.55 -6.31
C LYS A 58 13.50 0.87 -4.93
N ALA A 59 12.49 0.06 -4.58
CA ALA A 59 12.45 -0.63 -3.29
C ALA A 59 13.63 -1.62 -3.13
N ILE A 60 13.97 -2.38 -4.18
CA ILE A 60 15.08 -3.34 -4.14
C ILE A 60 16.43 -2.65 -3.96
N ASN A 61 16.60 -1.49 -4.59
CA ASN A 61 17.87 -0.74 -4.57
C ASN A 61 18.11 0.06 -3.28
N LEU A 62 17.15 0.11 -2.37
CA LEU A 62 17.36 0.71 -1.05
C LEU A 62 18.26 -0.17 -0.18
N LYS A 63 19.22 0.47 0.51
CA LYS A 63 20.30 -0.21 1.21
C LYS A 63 19.86 -0.96 2.47
N THR A 64 18.94 -0.35 3.21
CA THR A 64 18.48 -0.92 4.47
C THR A 64 17.03 -1.40 4.36
N LYS A 65 16.68 -2.35 5.21
CA LYS A 65 15.32 -2.83 5.32
C LYS A 65 14.36 -1.75 5.83
N GLU A 66 14.83 -0.88 6.70
CA GLU A 66 14.06 0.23 7.23
C GLU A 66 13.72 1.25 6.14
N GLU A 67 14.70 1.68 5.33
CA GLU A 67 14.46 2.55 4.16
C GLU A 67 13.46 1.91 3.21
N ARG A 68 13.62 0.61 2.92
CA ARG A 68 12.74 -0.15 2.03
C ARG A 68 11.30 -0.17 2.53
N TYR A 69 11.09 -0.48 3.82
CA TYR A 69 9.75 -0.54 4.41
C TYR A 69 9.09 0.84 4.49
N ASN A 70 9.85 1.88 4.85
CA ASN A 70 9.36 3.25 4.84
C ASN A 70 8.93 3.68 3.43
N TYR A 71 9.76 3.41 2.42
CA TYR A 71 9.45 3.72 1.03
C TYR A 71 8.18 3.00 0.55
N ILE A 72 8.07 1.70 0.81
CA ILE A 72 6.88 0.91 0.42
C ILE A 72 5.62 1.46 1.08
N TYR A 73 5.68 1.72 2.38
CA TYR A 73 4.55 2.26 3.14
C TYR A 73 4.06 3.59 2.56
N ASP A 74 4.96 4.54 2.37
CA ASP A 74 4.63 5.88 1.85
C ASP A 74 4.09 5.79 0.42
N THR A 75 4.73 4.96 -0.42
CA THR A 75 4.32 4.77 -1.81
C THR A 75 2.91 4.20 -1.90
N VAL A 76 2.58 3.18 -1.10
CA VAL A 76 1.24 2.59 -1.11
C VAL A 76 0.21 3.52 -0.49
N CYS A 77 0.54 4.25 0.58
CA CYS A 77 -0.35 5.28 1.12
C CYS A 77 -0.69 6.34 0.05
N LYS A 78 0.29 6.77 -0.74
CA LYS A 78 0.06 7.69 -1.85
C LYS A 78 -0.87 7.08 -2.91
N TYR A 79 -0.67 5.83 -3.30
CA TYR A 79 -1.56 5.16 -4.27
C TYR A 79 -2.99 5.08 -3.77
N LEU A 80 -3.17 4.84 -2.48
CA LEU A 80 -4.49 4.82 -1.84
C LEU A 80 -5.14 6.21 -1.84
N ASP A 81 -4.38 7.27 -1.55
CA ASP A 81 -4.85 8.64 -1.58
C ASP A 81 -5.26 9.07 -2.99
N ASP A 82 -4.38 8.84 -3.97
CA ASP A 82 -4.64 9.18 -5.38
C ASP A 82 -5.94 8.50 -5.85
N ARG A 83 -6.16 7.25 -5.46
CA ARG A 83 -7.36 6.49 -5.80
C ARG A 83 -8.61 7.07 -5.11
N ILE A 84 -8.54 7.35 -3.81
CA ILE A 84 -9.66 7.91 -3.05
C ILE A 84 -10.07 9.28 -3.61
N ILE A 85 -9.08 10.14 -3.92
CA ILE A 85 -9.31 11.48 -4.44
C ILE A 85 -9.91 11.41 -5.86
N ASN A 86 -9.29 10.64 -6.76
CA ASN A 86 -9.70 10.59 -8.16
C ASN A 86 -11.07 9.93 -8.36
N GLU A 87 -11.38 8.91 -7.57
CA GLU A 87 -12.63 8.17 -7.70
C GLU A 87 -13.75 8.70 -6.78
N ASN A 88 -13.42 9.66 -5.90
CA ASN A 88 -14.36 10.31 -4.96
C ASN A 88 -15.32 9.32 -4.29
N TYR A 89 -14.77 8.28 -3.68
CA TYR A 89 -15.55 7.19 -3.09
C TYR A 89 -16.40 7.59 -1.90
N CYS A 90 -15.91 8.56 -1.11
CA CYS A 90 -16.53 8.99 0.13
C CYS A 90 -17.16 10.37 -0.06
N GLU A 91 -18.42 10.50 0.29
CA GLU A 91 -19.14 11.77 0.27
C GLU A 91 -19.27 12.27 1.72
N PHE A 92 -18.49 13.29 2.08
CA PHE A 92 -18.51 13.90 3.40
C PHE A 92 -19.35 15.18 3.42
N LYS A 93 -20.17 15.33 4.46
CA LYS A 93 -20.86 16.54 4.82
C LYS A 93 -20.81 16.72 6.34
N ASP A 94 -20.37 17.88 6.81
CA ASP A 94 -20.24 18.19 8.24
C ASP A 94 -19.45 17.10 9.02
N ASP A 95 -18.32 16.69 8.46
CA ASP A 95 -17.44 15.63 8.99
C ASP A 95 -18.07 14.23 9.04
N VAL A 96 -19.19 14.01 8.37
CA VAL A 96 -19.85 12.71 8.31
C VAL A 96 -19.89 12.18 6.88
N CYS A 97 -19.51 10.93 6.69
CA CYS A 97 -19.74 10.25 5.42
C CYS A 97 -21.23 9.93 5.28
N ILE A 98 -21.93 10.70 4.43
CA ILE A 98 -23.37 10.59 4.23
C ILE A 98 -23.73 9.20 3.73
N LYS A 99 -23.01 8.67 2.76
CA LYS A 99 -23.29 7.37 2.15
C LYS A 99 -23.17 6.21 3.14
N PHE A 100 -22.20 6.27 4.04
CA PHE A 100 -22.11 5.26 5.08
C PHE A 100 -23.26 5.36 6.08
N ARG A 101 -23.68 6.58 6.46
CA ARG A 101 -24.79 6.82 7.35
C ARG A 101 -26.12 6.37 6.75
N GLU A 102 -26.33 6.55 5.45
CA GLU A 102 -27.51 6.04 4.73
C GLU A 102 -27.56 4.50 4.76
N GLU A 103 -26.42 3.84 4.63
CA GLU A 103 -26.33 2.36 4.67
C GLU A 103 -26.43 1.78 6.08
N ASP A 104 -25.95 2.51 7.10
CA ASP A 104 -25.97 2.08 8.50
C ASP A 104 -26.33 3.26 9.42
N PRO A 105 -27.66 3.53 9.61
CA PRO A 105 -28.14 4.65 10.42
C PRO A 105 -27.73 4.60 11.90
N SER A 106 -27.31 3.43 12.41
CA SER A 106 -26.82 3.28 13.78
C SER A 106 -25.51 4.03 14.02
N HIS A 107 -24.75 4.32 12.96
CA HIS A 107 -23.46 5.01 12.99
C HIS A 107 -23.62 6.47 12.51
N LYS A 108 -24.09 7.33 13.42
CA LYS A 108 -24.45 8.72 13.11
C LYS A 108 -23.29 9.56 12.53
N ASN A 109 -22.06 9.27 12.95
CA ASN A 109 -20.85 9.96 12.48
C ASN A 109 -20.14 9.23 11.32
N GLY A 110 -20.78 8.25 10.70
CA GLY A 110 -20.27 7.54 9.54
C GLY A 110 -19.20 6.48 9.85
N CYS A 111 -18.44 6.08 8.83
CA CYS A 111 -17.51 4.94 8.96
C CYS A 111 -16.36 5.16 9.95
N CYS A 112 -15.99 6.40 10.22
CA CYS A 112 -14.97 6.72 11.24
C CYS A 112 -15.47 6.45 12.67
N GLU A 113 -16.78 6.54 12.91
CA GLU A 113 -17.41 6.13 14.18
C GLU A 113 -17.44 4.62 14.32
N TYR A 114 -17.71 3.92 13.24
CA TYR A 114 -17.82 2.45 13.25
C TYR A 114 -16.57 1.78 13.84
N ILE A 115 -15.41 2.35 13.56
CA ILE A 115 -14.15 1.78 14.00
C ILE A 115 -13.81 2.19 15.43
N ASP A 116 -14.13 3.42 15.88
CA ASP A 116 -13.66 4.01 17.15
C ASP A 116 -14.79 4.38 18.13
N ARG A 117 -16.02 3.93 17.90
CA ARG A 117 -17.20 4.20 18.72
C ARG A 117 -17.46 5.70 19.01
N GLY A 118 -16.95 6.58 18.16
CA GLY A 118 -17.14 8.02 18.24
C GLY A 118 -16.56 8.71 17.02
N LYS A 119 -16.80 10.02 16.88
CA LYS A 119 -16.21 10.79 15.77
C LYS A 119 -14.69 10.69 15.82
N CYS A 120 -14.09 10.23 14.73
CA CYS A 120 -12.64 10.10 14.64
C CYS A 120 -11.96 11.45 14.83
N LYS A 121 -11.06 11.57 15.82
CA LYS A 121 -10.31 12.79 16.13
C LYS A 121 -9.45 13.33 15.00
N TYR A 122 -9.18 12.49 13.99
CA TYR A 122 -8.39 12.86 12.82
C TYR A 122 -9.26 13.32 11.62
N LEU A 123 -10.58 13.34 11.78
CA LEU A 123 -11.50 13.89 10.78
C LEU A 123 -11.81 15.34 11.16
N ILE A 124 -11.22 16.31 10.46
CA ILE A 124 -11.36 17.74 10.68
C ILE A 124 -11.86 18.36 9.38
N ASP A 125 -12.94 19.13 9.45
CA ASP A 125 -13.57 19.79 8.29
C ASP A 125 -13.76 18.84 7.09
N SER A 126 -14.27 17.65 7.38
CA SER A 126 -14.51 16.59 6.39
C SER A 126 -13.23 16.02 5.73
N VAL A 127 -12.06 16.35 6.24
CA VAL A 127 -10.77 15.86 5.75
C VAL A 127 -10.09 14.98 6.78
N CYS A 128 -9.69 13.78 6.37
CA CYS A 128 -8.87 12.91 7.22
C CYS A 128 -7.45 13.46 7.33
N THR A 129 -7.07 13.89 8.55
CA THR A 129 -5.71 14.41 8.82
C THR A 129 -4.69 13.30 9.09
N MET A 130 -5.12 12.05 9.30
CA MET A 130 -4.25 10.89 9.44
C MET A 130 -3.75 10.41 8.06
N LYS A 131 -3.00 11.25 7.36
CA LYS A 131 -2.50 10.99 5.99
C LYS A 131 -1.61 9.75 5.87
N THR A 132 -1.06 9.24 6.96
CA THR A 132 -0.08 8.15 6.97
C THR A 132 -0.60 6.86 7.62
N CYS A 133 -1.91 6.70 7.85
CA CYS A 133 -2.46 5.46 8.39
C CYS A 133 -2.95 4.54 7.27
N MET A 134 -2.13 3.56 6.88
CA MET A 134 -2.46 2.61 5.82
C MET A 134 -3.72 1.80 6.13
N ALA A 135 -3.88 1.32 7.37
CA ALA A 135 -5.07 0.55 7.76
C ALA A 135 -6.38 1.34 7.54
N CYS A 136 -6.39 2.62 7.92
CA CYS A 136 -7.56 3.48 7.70
C CYS A 136 -7.85 3.68 6.20
N LYS A 137 -6.81 3.83 5.38
CA LYS A 137 -6.95 4.00 3.92
C LYS A 137 -7.40 2.74 3.20
N LEU A 138 -7.02 1.56 3.71
CA LEU A 138 -7.44 0.26 3.20
C LEU A 138 -8.86 -0.11 3.62
N PHE A 139 -9.42 0.60 4.61
CA PHE A 139 -10.75 0.27 5.11
C PHE A 139 -11.80 0.44 4.02
N THR A 140 -12.50 -0.66 3.74
CA THR A 140 -13.61 -0.69 2.79
C THR A 140 -14.91 -0.82 3.57
N CYS A 141 -15.69 0.25 3.63
CA CYS A 141 -16.99 0.22 4.33
C CYS A 141 -18.04 -0.57 3.54
N LYS A 142 -19.15 -0.87 4.22
CA LYS A 142 -20.29 -1.63 3.67
C LYS A 142 -20.86 -0.99 2.40
N TYR A 143 -20.96 0.35 2.38
CA TYR A 143 -21.44 1.08 1.21
C TYR A 143 -20.53 0.85 -0.02
N LEU A 144 -19.21 1.03 0.14
CA LEU A 144 -18.25 0.82 -0.96
C LEU A 144 -18.32 -0.62 -1.49
N TYR A 145 -18.39 -1.58 -0.58
CA TYR A 145 -18.47 -2.99 -0.96
C TYR A 145 -19.77 -3.31 -1.73
N LYS A 146 -20.95 -2.89 -1.20
CA LYS A 146 -22.24 -3.23 -1.78
C LYS A 146 -22.58 -2.46 -3.06
N HIS A 147 -22.35 -1.13 -3.05
CA HIS A 147 -22.84 -0.26 -4.11
C HIS A 147 -21.79 0.11 -5.16
N LYS A 148 -20.51 -0.01 -4.82
CA LYS A 148 -19.41 0.31 -5.75
C LYS A 148 -18.58 -0.91 -6.14
N GLY A 149 -18.84 -2.08 -5.56
CA GLY A 149 -18.04 -3.29 -5.81
C GLY A 149 -16.57 -3.16 -5.37
N ILE A 150 -16.26 -2.15 -4.55
CA ILE A 150 -14.89 -1.84 -4.15
C ILE A 150 -14.53 -2.66 -2.94
N ARG A 151 -13.42 -3.38 -3.03
CA ARG A 151 -12.79 -4.07 -1.92
C ARG A 151 -11.29 -3.89 -2.02
N GLN A 152 -10.71 -3.20 -1.05
CA GLN A 152 -9.27 -2.97 -0.99
C GLN A 152 -8.61 -3.95 -0.02
N ARG A 153 -7.50 -4.55 -0.44
CA ARG A 153 -6.69 -5.46 0.38
C ARG A 153 -5.23 -5.14 0.22
N VAL A 154 -4.41 -5.41 1.23
CA VAL A 154 -2.94 -5.24 1.15
C VAL A 154 -2.33 -6.04 -0.01
N ASN A 155 -2.91 -7.19 -0.35
CA ASN A 155 -2.42 -8.04 -1.44
C ASN A 155 -2.71 -7.50 -2.85
N ASP A 156 -3.52 -6.45 -2.99
CA ASP A 156 -3.78 -5.78 -4.27
C ASP A 156 -2.60 -4.89 -4.69
N TYR A 157 -1.68 -4.62 -3.78
CA TYR A 157 -0.49 -3.81 -4.00
C TYR A 157 0.76 -4.68 -4.10
N ALA A 158 1.41 -4.71 -5.28
CA ALA A 158 2.58 -5.56 -5.54
C ALA A 158 3.70 -5.36 -4.52
N LEU A 159 3.96 -4.11 -4.12
CA LEU A 159 4.95 -3.78 -3.09
C LEU A 159 4.66 -4.50 -1.77
N ILE A 160 3.41 -4.49 -1.30
CA ILE A 160 3.08 -5.18 -0.05
C ILE A 160 3.08 -6.69 -0.26
N LYS A 161 2.47 -7.16 -1.35
CA LYS A 161 2.33 -8.58 -1.66
C LYS A 161 3.66 -9.32 -1.65
N TYR A 162 4.72 -8.71 -2.18
CA TYR A 162 5.99 -9.40 -2.41
C TYR A 162 7.08 -9.07 -1.39
N PHE A 163 6.99 -7.94 -0.68
CA PHE A 163 8.01 -7.55 0.30
C PHE A 163 7.66 -7.91 1.75
N PHE A 164 6.36 -8.08 2.08
CA PHE A 164 5.92 -8.36 3.43
C PHE A 164 5.42 -9.81 3.59
N ASN A 165 5.70 -10.40 4.77
CA ASN A 165 5.12 -11.68 5.18
C ASN A 165 3.68 -11.50 5.71
N ASN A 166 3.01 -12.62 6.01
CA ASN A 166 1.60 -12.58 6.44
C ASN A 166 1.40 -11.81 7.76
N ASN A 167 2.31 -11.96 8.74
CA ASN A 167 2.22 -11.21 9.99
C ASN A 167 2.38 -9.71 9.77
N GLN A 168 3.30 -9.30 8.91
CA GLN A 168 3.51 -7.90 8.56
C GLN A 168 2.31 -7.33 7.80
N LYS A 169 1.71 -8.10 6.90
CA LYS A 169 0.46 -7.71 6.21
C LYS A 169 -0.70 -7.50 7.19
N TYR A 170 -0.82 -8.40 8.16
CA TYR A 170 -1.81 -8.26 9.24
C TYR A 170 -1.58 -6.98 10.06
N ILE A 171 -0.32 -6.65 10.40
CA ILE A 171 0.01 -5.39 11.07
C ILE A 171 -0.45 -4.19 10.22
N LEU A 172 -0.21 -4.20 8.91
CA LEU A 172 -0.63 -3.12 8.00
C LEU A 172 -2.14 -2.97 7.91
N GLU A 173 -2.90 -4.07 7.94
CA GLU A 173 -4.36 -4.06 7.86
C GLU A 173 -5.04 -3.67 9.18
N CYS A 174 -4.42 -3.99 10.33
CA CYS A 174 -5.05 -3.85 11.64
C CYS A 174 -4.54 -2.67 12.47
N SER A 175 -3.53 -1.93 12.02
CA SER A 175 -2.95 -0.80 12.77
C SER A 175 -3.72 0.50 12.55
N PHE A 176 -5.03 0.49 12.81
CA PHE A 176 -5.86 1.70 12.75
C PHE A 176 -5.37 2.76 13.74
N TRP A 177 -5.44 4.04 13.37
CA TRP A 177 -5.04 5.22 14.17
C TRP A 177 -3.64 5.14 14.76
N THR A 178 -2.82 4.22 14.26
CA THR A 178 -1.45 4.04 14.73
C THR A 178 -0.50 4.91 13.91
N PRO A 179 0.29 5.78 14.55
CA PRO A 179 1.32 6.56 13.87
C PRO A 179 2.29 5.66 13.08
N LYS A 180 2.75 6.16 11.94
CA LYS A 180 3.64 5.41 11.02
C LYS A 180 4.87 4.85 11.74
N GLU A 181 5.49 5.63 12.61
CA GLU A 181 6.71 5.27 13.35
C GLU A 181 6.50 4.02 14.21
N ILE A 182 5.32 3.89 14.82
CA ILE A 182 4.96 2.71 15.63
C ILE A 182 4.72 1.51 14.71
N VAL A 183 4.03 1.72 13.57
CA VAL A 183 3.83 0.66 12.57
C VAL A 183 5.18 0.15 12.05
N MET A 184 6.10 1.05 11.71
CA MET A 184 7.44 0.68 11.24
C MET A 184 8.21 -0.16 12.28
N LYS A 185 8.20 0.25 13.54
CA LYS A 185 8.81 -0.54 14.62
C LYS A 185 8.24 -1.96 14.69
N ARG A 186 6.90 -2.10 14.59
CA ARG A 186 6.23 -3.42 14.57
C ARG A 186 6.62 -4.25 13.35
N LEU A 187 6.69 -3.64 12.16
CA LEU A 187 7.08 -4.33 10.93
C LEU A 187 8.52 -4.83 10.98
N LEU A 188 9.44 -4.03 11.51
CA LEU A 188 10.86 -4.40 11.65
C LEU A 188 11.06 -5.50 12.71
N ALA A 189 10.36 -5.43 13.83
CA ALA A 189 10.43 -6.42 14.90
C ALA A 189 9.87 -7.80 14.47
N ASN A 190 8.89 -7.83 13.56
CA ASN A 190 8.28 -9.07 13.06
C ASN A 190 9.02 -9.68 11.86
N ASN A 191 10.28 -9.34 11.68
CA ASN A 191 11.16 -9.99 10.74
C ASN A 191 11.55 -11.39 11.23
N TYR A 192 10.65 -12.35 11.10
CA TYR A 192 11.10 -13.74 11.11
C TYR A 192 11.97 -13.95 9.88
N ASN A 193 13.25 -14.15 10.12
CA ASN A 193 14.18 -14.66 9.13
C ASN A 193 13.55 -15.93 8.55
N VAL A 194 13.04 -15.84 7.34
CA VAL A 194 12.80 -17.04 6.54
C VAL A 194 14.19 -17.53 6.18
N LYS A 195 14.71 -18.46 7.02
CA LYS A 195 15.87 -19.24 6.69
C LYS A 195 15.63 -20.02 5.40
#